data_07af008d67c010f8f319bb8ae1595660
#
_entry.id   07af008d67c010f8f319bb8ae1595660
#
_cell.length_a   1.000
_cell.length_b   1.000
_cell.length_c   1.000
_cell.angle_alpha   90.00
_cell.angle_beta   90.00
_cell.angle_gamma   90.00
#
_symmetry.space_group_name_H-M   'P 1'
#
loop_
_entity.id
_entity.type
_entity.pdbx_description
1 polymer ?
#
loop_
_entity_poly.entity_id
_entity_poly.type
_entity_poly.pdbx_seq_one_letter_code
_entity_poly.pdbx_strand_id
1 'polypeptide(L)'
;VRLWNQAQLGRGAVQRVSNDESFDPANFSQQYFDPRGLIIATDNRRQVGFVHAGFGCDAAGANLSRERGVICAVVVHPNYRRQGIGRELVRRAETYLRTAGATDITAGPAPQRDPFYCGLYGGAQPVGFLDSDPNAAPFFSKLGYRPGEQFLVTQRSMDDRDPVNFRLSMIRRKWELALAEKPDPCPWWWSVRYGRLDGLYCVLVPKGGGQPVAGLTVVGLDLYARVWNEQAIGICDLWVKETQRRQGFGQTLLVEVIKRLRQETISCVTANIPETDEPAYAVFKSAGFVSIDRGVVFHAPAV
;
A
#
# COMPACT_ATOMS: atom_id res chain seq x y z
N VAL A 1 8.73 1.08 17.24
CA VAL A 1 7.57 0.27 17.65
C VAL A 1 6.77 0.95 18.76
N ARG A 2 7.38 1.27 19.93
CA ARG A 2 6.64 1.84 21.08
C ARG A 2 5.85 3.11 20.74
N LEU A 3 6.47 4.09 20.06
CA LEU A 3 5.79 5.31 19.62
C LEU A 3 4.67 5.03 18.61
N TRP A 4 4.91 4.11 17.70
CA TRP A 4 3.92 3.66 16.72
C TRP A 4 2.66 3.12 17.40
N ASN A 5 2.84 2.20 18.35
CA ASN A 5 1.73 1.59 19.09
C ASN A 5 0.94 2.59 19.96
N GLN A 6 1.56 3.73 20.34
CA GLN A 6 0.92 4.79 21.13
C GLN A 6 0.27 5.88 20.29
N ALA A 7 0.50 5.87 18.95
CA ALA A 7 0.16 6.97 18.06
C ALA A 7 -1.25 6.80 17.58
N GLN A 8 -2.26 6.68 17.85
CA GLN A 8 -3.63 6.67 17.30
C GLN A 8 -3.67 7.05 15.82
N LEU A 9 -3.18 6.14 14.98
CA LEU A 9 -3.02 6.34 13.53
C LEU A 9 -4.26 5.91 12.71
N GLY A 10 -5.37 5.65 13.36
CA GLY A 10 -6.59 5.21 12.70
C GLY A 10 -6.61 3.73 12.34
N ARG A 11 -7.67 3.32 11.63
CA ARG A 11 -7.96 1.94 11.25
C ARG A 11 -6.91 1.30 10.35
N GLY A 12 -6.25 2.10 9.52
CA GLY A 12 -5.30 1.63 8.51
C GLY A 12 -3.94 1.23 9.05
N ALA A 13 -3.65 1.48 10.33
CA ALA A 13 -2.36 1.14 10.93
C ALA A 13 -2.44 -0.15 11.73
N VAL A 14 -1.46 -1.02 11.52
CA VAL A 14 -1.22 -2.15 12.43
C VAL A 14 -0.72 -1.57 13.75
N GLN A 15 -1.57 -1.56 14.75
CA GLN A 15 -1.22 -1.19 16.12
C GLN A 15 -1.03 -2.46 16.96
N ARG A 16 -0.29 -2.37 18.07
CA ARG A 16 0.11 -3.50 18.91
C ARG A 16 1.07 -4.45 18.20
N VAL A 17 1.95 -3.91 17.37
CA VAL A 17 3.12 -4.65 16.89
C VAL A 17 3.87 -5.15 18.13
N SER A 18 3.99 -6.46 18.29
CA SER A 18 4.46 -7.07 19.54
C SER A 18 5.98 -7.05 19.68
N ASN A 19 6.70 -6.92 18.57
CA ASN A 19 8.16 -6.97 18.55
C ASN A 19 8.73 -6.24 17.34
N ASP A 20 10.04 -6.11 17.28
CA ASP A 20 10.75 -5.51 16.18
C ASP A 20 10.76 -6.39 14.91
N GLU A 21 10.52 -7.70 15.05
CA GLU A 21 10.52 -8.67 13.94
C GLU A 21 9.53 -8.34 12.82
N SER A 22 8.39 -7.76 13.14
CA SER A 22 7.41 -7.35 12.12
C SER A 22 7.70 -5.97 11.54
N PHE A 23 8.35 -5.09 12.32
CA PHE A 23 8.63 -3.71 11.92
C PHE A 23 9.93 -3.61 11.10
N ASP A 24 10.88 -4.47 11.39
CA ASP A 24 12.20 -4.49 10.77
C ASP A 24 12.15 -4.87 9.28
N PRO A 25 11.50 -5.96 8.85
CA PRO A 25 11.42 -6.33 7.43
C PRO A 25 10.74 -5.26 6.57
N ALA A 26 9.71 -4.61 7.11
CA ALA A 26 8.94 -3.59 6.36
C ALA A 26 9.69 -2.26 6.22
N ASN A 27 10.73 -2.01 7.02
CA ASN A 27 11.39 -0.71 7.11
C ASN A 27 12.92 -0.81 7.08
N PHE A 28 13.54 -1.37 8.11
CA PHE A 28 14.98 -1.21 8.36
C PHE A 28 15.84 -2.21 7.59
N SER A 29 15.30 -3.37 7.26
CA SER A 29 15.99 -4.38 6.45
C SER A 29 15.91 -4.12 4.95
N GLN A 30 15.27 -3.03 4.50
CA GLN A 30 15.22 -2.68 3.09
C GLN A 30 16.62 -2.23 2.60
N GLN A 31 17.01 -2.69 1.41
CA GLN A 31 18.33 -2.40 0.82
C GLN A 31 18.61 -0.91 0.62
N TYR A 32 17.55 -0.11 0.47
CA TYR A 32 17.61 1.33 0.28
C TYR A 32 17.34 2.12 1.57
N PHE A 33 17.27 1.46 2.73
CA PHE A 33 17.10 2.16 4.00
C PHE A 33 18.31 3.05 4.28
N ASP A 34 18.03 4.33 4.53
CA ASP A 34 19.02 5.31 4.94
C ASP A 34 18.66 5.80 6.36
N PRO A 35 19.49 5.51 7.38
CA PRO A 35 19.19 5.93 8.76
C PRO A 35 19.07 7.44 8.93
N ARG A 36 19.63 8.26 8.03
CA ARG A 36 19.48 9.72 8.05
C ARG A 36 18.06 10.17 7.74
N GLY A 37 17.27 9.32 7.03
CA GLY A 37 15.85 9.55 6.76
C GLY A 37 14.94 9.26 7.97
N LEU A 38 15.43 8.58 9.00
CA LEU A 38 14.71 8.31 10.24
C LEU A 38 15.15 9.28 11.34
N ILE A 39 14.38 10.33 11.56
CA ILE A 39 14.71 11.39 12.50
C ILE A 39 13.83 11.26 13.74
N ILE A 40 14.46 11.23 14.92
CA ILE A 40 13.78 10.99 16.20
C ILE A 40 13.84 12.26 17.05
N ALA A 41 12.69 12.69 17.58
CA ALA A 41 12.58 13.74 18.59
C ALA A 41 12.64 13.11 19.99
N THR A 42 13.46 13.70 20.87
CA THR A 42 13.64 13.23 22.25
C THR A 42 13.40 14.34 23.25
N ASP A 43 12.85 14.00 24.40
CA ASP A 43 12.77 14.82 25.60
C ASP A 43 13.43 14.06 26.76
N ASN A 44 14.52 14.60 27.32
CA ASN A 44 15.27 13.98 28.43
C ASN A 44 15.56 12.47 28.20
N ARG A 45 16.07 12.10 27.00
CA ARG A 45 16.34 10.73 26.54
C ARG A 45 15.08 9.89 26.22
N ARG A 46 13.87 10.39 26.45
CA ARG A 46 12.63 9.74 26.05
C ARG A 46 12.31 10.10 24.61
N GLN A 47 12.09 9.10 23.77
CA GLN A 47 11.62 9.32 22.41
C GLN A 47 10.15 9.77 22.46
N VAL A 48 9.86 10.93 21.86
CA VAL A 48 8.53 11.58 21.89
C VAL A 48 7.93 11.74 20.50
N GLY A 49 8.70 11.50 19.45
CA GLY A 49 8.22 11.51 18.08
C GLY A 49 9.29 11.04 17.11
N PHE A 50 8.87 10.74 15.89
CA PHE A 50 9.77 10.47 14.77
C PHE A 50 9.11 10.85 13.43
N VAL A 51 9.95 11.06 12.43
CA VAL A 51 9.58 11.10 11.03
C VAL A 51 10.45 10.09 10.28
N HIS A 52 9.88 9.39 9.31
CA HIS A 52 10.62 8.51 8.42
C HIS A 52 10.38 8.93 6.98
N ALA A 53 11.46 9.27 6.30
CA ALA A 53 11.47 9.71 4.91
C ALA A 53 12.39 8.83 4.08
N GLY A 54 12.09 8.69 2.79
CA GLY A 54 12.86 7.90 1.84
C GLY A 54 12.56 8.28 0.41
N PHE A 55 12.83 7.40 -0.52
CA PHE A 55 12.71 7.67 -1.95
C PHE A 55 11.90 6.60 -2.65
N GLY A 56 11.15 7.02 -3.67
CA GLY A 56 10.44 6.12 -4.57
C GLY A 56 11.36 5.51 -5.63
N CYS A 57 10.78 4.73 -6.53
CA CYS A 57 11.48 4.22 -7.71
C CYS A 57 11.30 5.12 -8.94
N ASP A 58 12.07 4.85 -9.98
CA ASP A 58 11.85 5.42 -11.31
C ASP A 58 10.53 4.91 -11.94
N ALA A 59 10.15 5.47 -13.07
CA ALA A 59 8.90 5.13 -13.75
C ALA A 59 8.82 3.66 -14.19
N ALA A 60 9.97 3.02 -14.42
CA ALA A 60 10.06 1.60 -14.80
C ALA A 60 10.07 0.65 -13.59
N GLY A 61 10.20 1.18 -12.37
CA GLY A 61 10.40 0.36 -11.17
C GLY A 61 11.73 -0.39 -11.16
N ALA A 62 12.71 0.08 -11.93
CA ALA A 62 14.00 -0.57 -12.12
C ALA A 62 15.06 -0.11 -11.11
N ASN A 63 14.96 1.15 -10.66
CA ASN A 63 15.95 1.76 -9.78
C ASN A 63 15.32 2.70 -8.77
N LEU A 64 16.03 2.97 -7.67
CA LEU A 64 15.66 4.02 -6.74
C LEU A 64 15.84 5.40 -7.40
N SER A 65 14.81 6.25 -7.32
CA SER A 65 14.85 7.63 -7.83
C SER A 65 15.05 8.63 -6.69
N ARG A 66 16.22 9.28 -6.65
CA ARG A 66 16.50 10.33 -5.67
C ARG A 66 15.68 11.60 -5.88
N GLU A 67 15.12 11.80 -7.05
CA GLU A 67 14.24 12.94 -7.35
C GLU A 67 12.89 12.85 -6.63
N ARG A 68 12.42 11.65 -6.35
CA ARG A 68 11.08 11.36 -5.82
C ARG A 68 11.13 11.08 -4.32
N GLY A 69 11.23 12.14 -3.52
CA GLY A 69 11.23 12.06 -2.06
C GLY A 69 9.85 11.82 -1.48
N VAL A 70 9.78 11.03 -0.41
CA VAL A 70 8.52 10.74 0.28
C VAL A 70 8.70 10.76 1.80
N ILE A 71 7.79 11.44 2.51
CA ILE A 71 7.64 11.36 3.96
C ILE A 71 6.63 10.24 4.23
N CYS A 72 7.14 9.10 4.69
CA CYS A 72 6.35 7.88 4.83
C CYS A 72 5.57 7.81 6.14
N ALA A 73 6.10 8.40 7.22
CA ALA A 73 5.43 8.42 8.51
C ALA A 73 5.85 9.65 9.31
N VAL A 74 4.91 10.25 10.04
CA VAL A 74 5.15 11.30 11.03
C VAL A 74 4.37 10.93 12.29
N VAL A 75 5.08 10.63 13.35
CA VAL A 75 4.48 10.16 14.60
C VAL A 75 4.93 11.06 15.76
N VAL A 76 3.97 11.59 16.52
CA VAL A 76 4.23 12.32 17.76
C VAL A 76 3.36 11.74 18.86
N HIS A 77 4.00 11.40 19.97
CA HIS A 77 3.31 10.87 21.16
C HIS A 77 2.16 11.82 21.57
N PRO A 78 0.95 11.33 21.87
CA PRO A 78 -0.23 12.16 22.13
C PRO A 78 0.02 13.32 23.10
N ASN A 79 0.70 13.06 24.21
CA ASN A 79 0.98 14.07 25.24
C ASN A 79 1.99 15.15 24.82
N TYR A 80 2.65 14.99 23.67
CA TYR A 80 3.64 15.93 23.13
C TYR A 80 3.16 16.62 21.85
N ARG A 81 1.91 16.39 21.47
CA ARG A 81 1.30 17.05 20.30
C ARG A 81 1.06 18.54 20.57
N ARG A 82 0.87 19.30 19.48
CA ARG A 82 0.61 20.76 19.49
C ARG A 82 1.72 21.62 20.08
N GLN A 83 2.94 21.10 20.17
CA GLN A 83 4.14 21.80 20.68
C GLN A 83 5.17 22.08 19.57
N GLY A 84 4.80 21.96 18.28
CA GLY A 84 5.69 22.22 17.14
C GLY A 84 6.56 21.03 16.72
N ILE A 85 6.62 19.94 17.50
CA ILE A 85 7.50 18.78 17.24
C ILE A 85 7.26 18.19 15.86
N GLY A 86 6.00 17.95 15.46
CA GLY A 86 5.69 17.40 14.15
C GLY A 86 6.14 18.31 13.01
N ARG A 87 5.98 19.63 13.15
CA ARG A 87 6.46 20.60 12.15
C ARG A 87 7.97 20.53 11.99
N GLU A 88 8.71 20.50 13.08
CA GLU A 88 10.18 20.43 13.04
C GLU A 88 10.67 19.10 12.46
N LEU A 89 10.01 17.99 12.76
CA LEU A 89 10.30 16.70 12.18
C LEU A 89 10.13 16.71 10.65
N VAL A 90 9.00 17.23 10.14
CA VAL A 90 8.75 17.36 8.69
C VAL A 90 9.79 18.25 8.03
N ARG A 91 10.08 19.43 8.60
CA ARG A 91 11.11 20.34 8.09
C ARG A 91 12.48 19.66 7.95
N ARG A 92 12.89 18.87 8.94
CA ARG A 92 14.14 18.10 8.88
C ARG A 92 14.10 16.99 7.83
N ALA A 93 12.98 16.32 7.69
CA ALA A 93 12.80 15.33 6.64
C ALA A 93 12.89 15.95 5.24
N GLU A 94 12.27 17.11 5.01
CA GLU A 94 12.39 17.85 3.75
C GLU A 94 13.84 18.26 3.49
N THR A 95 14.55 18.76 4.51
CA THR A 95 15.98 19.10 4.38
C THR A 95 16.81 17.89 3.98
N TYR A 96 16.60 16.74 4.64
CA TYR A 96 17.26 15.48 4.28
C TYR A 96 16.97 15.09 2.81
N LEU A 97 15.70 15.07 2.41
CA LEU A 97 15.28 14.68 1.07
C LEU A 97 15.89 15.61 0.00
N ARG A 98 15.82 16.93 0.19
CA ARG A 98 16.39 17.91 -0.74
C ARG A 98 17.91 17.81 -0.83
N THR A 99 18.59 17.68 0.28
CA THR A 99 20.06 17.48 0.32
C THR A 99 20.47 16.21 -0.42
N ALA A 100 19.62 15.18 -0.41
CA ALA A 100 19.85 13.92 -1.10
C ALA A 100 19.39 13.92 -2.57
N GLY A 101 18.86 15.05 -3.09
CA GLY A 101 18.53 15.26 -4.51
C GLY A 101 17.02 15.29 -4.84
N ALA A 102 16.12 15.30 -3.85
CA ALA A 102 14.68 15.35 -4.13
C ALA A 102 14.26 16.70 -4.72
N THR A 103 13.66 16.68 -5.88
CA THR A 103 13.02 17.81 -6.54
C THR A 103 11.51 17.80 -6.36
N ASP A 104 10.93 16.61 -6.13
CA ASP A 104 9.52 16.39 -5.86
C ASP A 104 9.38 15.65 -4.52
N ILE A 105 8.70 16.26 -3.57
CA ILE A 105 8.48 15.71 -2.22
C ILE A 105 6.99 15.56 -1.97
N THR A 106 6.61 14.33 -1.57
CA THR A 106 5.26 14.03 -1.13
C THR A 106 5.25 13.56 0.33
N ALA A 107 4.12 13.70 0.98
CA ALA A 107 3.83 13.10 2.28
C ALA A 107 2.68 12.09 2.12
N GLY A 108 2.90 10.88 2.64
CA GLY A 108 2.07 9.72 2.39
C GLY A 108 2.63 8.83 1.28
N PRO A 109 3.02 7.59 1.61
CA PRO A 109 3.48 6.63 0.60
C PRO A 109 2.36 6.29 -0.38
N ALA A 110 2.73 6.07 -1.64
CA ALA A 110 1.80 5.69 -2.71
C ALA A 110 2.52 4.77 -3.71
N PRO A 111 1.82 4.11 -4.65
CA PRO A 111 2.47 3.26 -5.65
C PRO A 111 3.68 3.93 -6.30
N GLN A 112 4.80 3.21 -6.39
CA GLN A 112 6.12 3.70 -6.82
C GLN A 112 6.80 4.72 -5.86
N ARG A 113 6.12 5.16 -4.80
CA ARG A 113 6.64 6.01 -3.72
C ARG A 113 6.33 5.42 -2.35
N ASP A 114 6.40 4.09 -2.23
CA ASP A 114 6.06 3.30 -1.06
C ASP A 114 7.25 2.48 -0.54
N PRO A 115 8.39 3.12 -0.19
CA PRO A 115 9.59 2.41 0.21
C PRO A 115 9.43 1.66 1.54
N PHE A 116 8.49 2.09 2.40
CA PHE A 116 8.35 1.59 3.77
C PHE A 116 6.88 1.38 4.15
N TYR A 117 6.67 0.66 5.24
CA TYR A 117 5.37 0.40 5.88
C TYR A 117 4.39 -0.47 5.07
N CYS A 118 4.87 -1.18 4.04
CA CYS A 118 4.08 -2.20 3.35
C CYS A 118 3.61 -3.26 4.38
N GLY A 119 2.31 -3.55 4.40
CA GLY A 119 1.73 -4.46 5.39
C GLY A 119 1.58 -3.90 6.82
N LEU A 120 2.00 -2.65 7.09
CA LEU A 120 1.90 -2.00 8.40
C LEU A 120 0.97 -0.79 8.42
N TYR A 121 0.81 -0.11 7.29
CA TYR A 121 -0.09 1.02 7.13
C TYR A 121 -0.70 1.03 5.73
N GLY A 122 -2.04 1.21 5.66
CA GLY A 122 -2.75 1.25 4.39
C GLY A 122 -2.91 -0.11 3.69
N GLY A 123 -2.77 -1.22 4.40
CA GLY A 123 -2.89 -2.57 3.83
C GLY A 123 -1.62 -3.03 3.12
N ALA A 124 -1.78 -3.85 2.07
CA ALA A 124 -0.66 -4.42 1.32
C ALA A 124 0.11 -3.38 0.51
N GLN A 125 -0.55 -2.34 0.04
CA GLN A 125 0.05 -1.23 -0.69
C GLN A 125 -0.35 0.09 -0.04
N PRO A 126 0.58 0.82 0.59
CA PRO A 126 0.29 2.12 1.19
C PRO A 126 -0.23 3.12 0.15
N VAL A 127 -1.21 3.92 0.52
CA VAL A 127 -1.91 4.84 -0.39
C VAL A 127 -2.16 6.21 0.26
N GLY A 128 -1.10 6.90 0.58
CA GLY A 128 -1.17 8.19 1.26
C GLY A 128 -1.47 8.06 2.76
N PHE A 129 -1.94 9.13 3.36
CA PHE A 129 -2.51 9.12 4.71
C PHE A 129 -4.01 8.92 4.62
N LEU A 130 -4.56 8.07 5.50
CA LEU A 130 -5.96 7.69 5.46
C LEU A 130 -6.85 8.74 6.13
N ASP A 131 -8.06 8.94 5.59
CA ASP A 131 -9.07 9.83 6.17
C ASP A 131 -9.49 9.39 7.59
N SER A 132 -9.37 8.08 7.88
CA SER A 132 -9.56 7.55 9.24
C SER A 132 -8.49 7.99 10.24
N ASP A 133 -7.36 8.60 9.81
CA ASP A 133 -6.46 9.36 10.68
C ASP A 133 -6.88 10.84 10.71
N PRO A 134 -7.61 11.29 11.74
CA PRO A 134 -8.15 12.64 11.80
C PRO A 134 -7.07 13.73 11.93
N ASN A 135 -5.82 13.36 12.15
CA ASN A 135 -4.72 14.30 12.34
C ASN A 135 -3.98 14.61 11.04
N ALA A 136 -3.97 13.70 10.07
CA ALA A 136 -3.10 13.80 8.89
C ALA A 136 -3.45 15.01 8.01
N ALA A 137 -4.65 15.09 7.47
CA ALA A 137 -5.03 16.17 6.57
C ALA A 137 -4.93 17.57 7.20
N PRO A 138 -5.45 17.84 8.44
CA PRO A 138 -5.27 19.14 9.07
C PRO A 138 -3.81 19.49 9.39
N PHE A 139 -2.96 18.49 9.64
CA PHE A 139 -1.55 18.70 9.94
C PHE A 139 -0.79 19.14 8.69
N PHE A 140 -0.88 18.39 7.59
CA PHE A 140 -0.19 18.71 6.35
C PHE A 140 -0.71 19.99 5.70
N SER A 141 -2.01 20.25 5.73
CA SER A 141 -2.59 21.53 5.25
C SER A 141 -2.01 22.74 5.98
N LYS A 142 -1.83 22.65 7.32
CA LYS A 142 -1.19 23.74 8.12
C LYS A 142 0.28 23.94 7.80
N LEU A 143 0.95 22.96 7.22
CA LEU A 143 2.34 23.07 6.73
C LEU A 143 2.43 23.58 5.29
N GLY A 144 1.29 23.88 4.64
CA GLY A 144 1.23 24.36 3.28
C GLY A 144 1.23 23.25 2.22
N TYR A 145 1.16 21.98 2.63
CA TYR A 145 0.99 20.88 1.69
C TYR A 145 -0.38 20.92 1.04
N ARG A 146 -0.45 20.51 -0.22
CA ARG A 146 -1.69 20.43 -0.99
C ARG A 146 -2.09 18.97 -1.21
N PRO A 147 -3.37 18.60 -1.07
CA PRO A 147 -3.82 17.27 -1.44
C PRO A 147 -3.60 17.03 -2.94
N GLY A 148 -3.10 15.87 -3.27
CA GLY A 148 -2.83 15.38 -4.62
C GLY A 148 -3.61 14.11 -4.92
N GLU A 149 -2.90 13.04 -5.25
CA GLU A 149 -3.48 11.75 -5.61
C GLU A 149 -4.33 11.19 -4.47
N GLN A 150 -5.50 10.65 -4.84
CA GLN A 150 -6.45 10.05 -3.91
C GLN A 150 -6.72 8.61 -4.30
N PHE A 151 -6.95 7.79 -3.29
CA PHE A 151 -7.16 6.36 -3.45
C PHE A 151 -8.38 5.92 -2.65
N LEU A 152 -9.20 5.08 -3.23
CA LEU A 152 -10.25 4.35 -2.52
C LEU A 152 -9.63 3.13 -1.84
N VAL A 153 -9.78 3.03 -0.54
CA VAL A 153 -9.48 1.80 0.21
C VAL A 153 -10.73 0.95 0.18
N THR A 154 -10.65 -0.19 -0.45
CA THR A 154 -11.80 -1.07 -0.65
C THR A 154 -11.62 -2.39 0.08
N GLN A 155 -12.74 -2.99 0.48
CA GLN A 155 -12.77 -4.26 1.20
C GLN A 155 -13.93 -5.12 0.72
N ARG A 156 -13.74 -6.44 0.76
CA ARG A 156 -14.77 -7.43 0.52
C ARG A 156 -14.73 -8.49 1.61
N SER A 157 -15.91 -8.85 2.18
CA SER A 157 -16.07 -10.04 3.03
C SER A 157 -16.04 -11.31 2.18
N MET A 158 -15.43 -12.38 2.69
CA MET A 158 -15.45 -13.68 2.04
C MET A 158 -16.79 -14.41 2.20
N ASP A 159 -17.67 -13.95 3.09
CA ASP A 159 -19.04 -14.45 3.23
C ASP A 159 -19.96 -13.95 2.09
N ASP A 160 -19.56 -12.88 1.39
CA ASP A 160 -20.32 -12.34 0.27
C ASP A 160 -20.37 -13.34 -0.88
N ARG A 161 -21.54 -13.42 -1.54
CA ARG A 161 -21.73 -14.28 -2.71
C ARG A 161 -20.93 -13.75 -3.90
N ASP A 162 -20.37 -14.69 -4.68
CA ASP A 162 -19.69 -14.34 -5.91
C ASP A 162 -20.68 -13.85 -6.96
N PRO A 163 -20.29 -12.86 -7.78
CA PRO A 163 -21.13 -12.39 -8.87
C PRO A 163 -21.35 -13.52 -9.89
N VAL A 164 -22.61 -13.78 -10.23
CA VAL A 164 -22.99 -14.70 -11.29
C VAL A 164 -23.06 -13.94 -12.60
N ASN A 165 -22.15 -14.30 -13.55
CA ASN A 165 -22.11 -13.65 -14.85
C ASN A 165 -21.79 -14.69 -15.94
N PHE A 166 -22.64 -14.73 -16.97
CA PHE A 166 -22.47 -15.64 -18.12
C PHE A 166 -21.10 -15.45 -18.82
N ARG A 167 -20.63 -14.20 -18.94
CA ARG A 167 -19.32 -13.89 -19.54
C ARG A 167 -18.18 -14.57 -18.79
N LEU A 168 -18.19 -14.58 -17.46
CA LEU A 168 -17.18 -15.25 -16.64
C LEU A 168 -17.17 -16.76 -16.94
N SER A 169 -18.33 -17.37 -17.08
CA SER A 169 -18.46 -18.80 -17.41
C SER A 169 -17.84 -19.13 -18.76
N MET A 170 -18.01 -18.26 -19.77
CA MET A 170 -17.41 -18.45 -21.09
C MET A 170 -15.88 -18.31 -21.07
N ILE A 171 -15.34 -17.34 -20.31
CA ILE A 171 -13.89 -17.16 -20.17
C ILE A 171 -13.28 -18.38 -19.49
N ARG A 172 -13.86 -18.89 -18.40
CA ARG A 172 -13.41 -20.07 -17.66
C ARG A 172 -13.31 -21.35 -18.48
N ARG A 173 -14.02 -21.45 -19.59
CA ARG A 173 -13.90 -22.60 -20.51
C ARG A 173 -12.54 -22.65 -21.18
N LYS A 174 -11.93 -21.48 -21.46
CA LYS A 174 -10.70 -21.36 -22.25
C LYS A 174 -9.50 -20.90 -21.41
N TRP A 175 -9.74 -20.32 -20.23
CA TRP A 175 -8.73 -19.71 -19.38
C TRP A 175 -8.79 -20.27 -17.96
N GLU A 176 -7.65 -20.31 -17.30
CA GLU A 176 -7.52 -20.80 -15.93
C GLU A 176 -6.59 -19.93 -15.10
N LEU A 177 -6.76 -19.98 -13.77
CA LEU A 177 -5.89 -19.35 -12.80
C LEU A 177 -4.61 -20.19 -12.67
N ALA A 178 -3.46 -19.56 -12.87
CA ALA A 178 -2.16 -20.12 -12.55
C ALA A 178 -1.46 -19.28 -11.49
N LEU A 179 -0.63 -19.94 -10.68
CA LEU A 179 0.20 -19.28 -9.66
C LEU A 179 1.63 -19.24 -10.18
N ALA A 180 2.31 -18.11 -9.96
CA ALA A 180 3.71 -17.90 -10.23
C ALA A 180 4.37 -17.27 -9.00
N GLU A 181 5.68 -17.46 -8.84
CA GLU A 181 6.41 -16.87 -7.72
C GLU A 181 6.52 -15.34 -7.84
N LYS A 182 6.63 -14.84 -9.06
CA LYS A 182 6.83 -13.42 -9.37
C LYS A 182 6.36 -13.06 -10.77
N PRO A 183 6.14 -11.77 -11.07
CA PRO A 183 5.92 -11.29 -12.44
C PRO A 183 7.09 -11.61 -13.38
N ASP A 184 6.81 -11.74 -14.67
CA ASP A 184 7.82 -11.87 -15.71
C ASP A 184 7.52 -10.87 -16.85
N PRO A 185 8.36 -9.86 -17.09
CA PRO A 185 9.54 -9.48 -16.30
C PRO A 185 9.20 -8.98 -14.90
N CYS A 186 10.10 -9.25 -13.93
CA CYS A 186 9.91 -8.81 -12.55
C CYS A 186 10.61 -7.46 -12.31
N PRO A 187 9.89 -6.36 -12.09
CA PRO A 187 10.49 -5.08 -11.73
C PRO A 187 11.26 -5.19 -10.41
N TRP A 188 12.41 -4.51 -10.31
CA TRP A 188 13.19 -4.48 -9.07
C TRP A 188 12.36 -3.98 -7.87
N TRP A 189 11.53 -2.94 -8.09
CA TRP A 189 10.68 -2.36 -7.05
C TRP A 189 9.66 -3.37 -6.51
N TRP A 190 9.09 -4.21 -7.37
CA TRP A 190 8.22 -5.30 -6.94
C TRP A 190 8.96 -6.29 -6.05
N SER A 191 10.17 -6.72 -6.47
CA SER A 191 10.98 -7.69 -5.73
C SER A 191 11.37 -7.19 -4.34
N VAL A 192 11.77 -5.94 -4.19
CA VAL A 192 12.20 -5.40 -2.88
C VAL A 192 11.04 -5.14 -1.93
N ARG A 193 9.85 -4.87 -2.45
CA ARG A 193 8.64 -4.68 -1.62
C ARG A 193 8.00 -5.99 -1.20
N TYR A 194 7.78 -6.89 -2.12
CA TYR A 194 7.00 -8.11 -1.90
C TYR A 194 7.84 -9.37 -1.74
N GLY A 195 9.10 -9.38 -2.16
CA GLY A 195 9.96 -10.56 -2.09
C GLY A 195 10.31 -11.06 -0.68
N ARG A 196 9.90 -10.32 0.36
CA ARG A 196 10.05 -10.70 1.79
C ARG A 196 8.70 -10.85 2.51
N LEU A 197 7.61 -10.67 1.78
CA LEU A 197 6.26 -10.87 2.30
C LEU A 197 5.73 -12.20 1.75
N ASP A 198 4.81 -12.80 2.48
CA ASP A 198 4.06 -13.96 1.99
C ASP A 198 3.13 -13.48 0.87
N GLY A 199 3.67 -13.45 -0.34
CA GLY A 199 3.02 -12.98 -1.54
C GLY A 199 2.90 -14.07 -2.59
N LEU A 200 1.77 -14.07 -3.31
CA LEU A 200 1.54 -14.93 -4.47
C LEU A 200 1.28 -14.05 -5.69
N TYR A 201 1.88 -14.40 -6.81
CA TYR A 201 1.55 -13.80 -8.09
C TYR A 201 0.58 -14.68 -8.84
N CYS A 202 -0.61 -14.14 -9.11
CA CYS A 202 -1.71 -14.85 -9.75
C CYS A 202 -1.88 -14.36 -11.19
N VAL A 203 -1.98 -15.25 -12.13
CA VAL A 203 -2.16 -14.93 -13.55
C VAL A 203 -3.30 -15.73 -14.17
N LEU A 204 -3.96 -15.14 -15.16
CA LEU A 204 -4.95 -15.81 -16.00
C LEU A 204 -4.28 -16.21 -17.31
N VAL A 205 -4.19 -17.53 -17.55
CA VAL A 205 -3.52 -18.14 -18.71
C VAL A 205 -4.49 -18.97 -19.55
N PRO A 206 -4.22 -19.17 -20.84
CA PRO A 206 -5.00 -20.12 -21.66
C PRO A 206 -4.81 -21.56 -21.14
N LYS A 207 -5.87 -22.37 -21.11
CA LYS A 207 -5.82 -23.80 -20.70
C LYS A 207 -4.91 -24.68 -21.52
N GLY A 208 -4.50 -24.29 -22.68
CA GLY A 208 -3.53 -25.00 -23.51
C GLY A 208 -2.09 -24.51 -23.34
N GLY A 209 -1.83 -23.66 -22.34
CA GLY A 209 -0.56 -22.95 -22.19
C GLY A 209 -0.51 -21.68 -23.03
N GLY A 210 0.40 -20.79 -22.69
CA GLY A 210 0.61 -19.53 -23.41
C GLY A 210 0.83 -18.33 -22.45
N GLN A 211 0.91 -17.16 -23.04
CA GLN A 211 1.18 -15.93 -22.29
C GLN A 211 -0.02 -15.50 -21.44
N PRO A 212 0.21 -15.01 -20.22
CA PRO A 212 -0.83 -14.46 -19.37
C PRO A 212 -1.56 -13.28 -20.03
N VAL A 213 -2.87 -13.18 -19.80
CA VAL A 213 -3.71 -12.08 -20.29
C VAL A 213 -4.00 -11.05 -19.19
N ALA A 214 -3.93 -11.47 -17.94
CA ALA A 214 -4.12 -10.65 -16.76
C ALA A 214 -3.31 -11.21 -15.59
N GLY A 215 -2.97 -10.36 -14.62
CA GLY A 215 -2.28 -10.78 -13.41
C GLY A 215 -2.55 -9.82 -12.25
N LEU A 216 -2.27 -10.29 -11.04
CA LEU A 216 -2.32 -9.51 -9.80
C LEU A 216 -1.40 -10.13 -8.75
N THR A 217 -1.03 -9.34 -7.76
CA THR A 217 -0.28 -9.78 -6.58
C THR A 217 -1.22 -9.93 -5.40
N VAL A 218 -1.09 -11.03 -4.68
CA VAL A 218 -1.78 -11.30 -3.41
C VAL A 218 -0.76 -11.24 -2.29
N VAL A 219 -1.06 -10.50 -1.21
CA VAL A 219 -0.16 -10.29 -0.08
C VAL A 219 -0.87 -10.60 1.22
N GLY A 220 -0.26 -11.42 2.08
CA GLY A 220 -0.76 -11.70 3.42
C GLY A 220 -0.79 -10.45 4.31
N LEU A 221 -1.85 -10.27 5.06
CA LEU A 221 -2.04 -9.16 5.99
C LEU A 221 -2.24 -9.65 7.43
N ASP A 222 -1.50 -10.69 7.83
CA ASP A 222 -1.64 -11.36 9.13
C ASP A 222 -1.47 -10.42 10.33
N LEU A 223 -0.65 -9.39 10.17
CA LEU A 223 -0.47 -8.37 11.20
C LEU A 223 -1.76 -7.58 11.50
N TYR A 224 -2.67 -7.48 10.52
CA TYR A 224 -3.96 -6.83 10.71
C TYR A 224 -4.98 -7.71 11.46
N ALA A 225 -4.76 -9.02 11.58
CA ALA A 225 -5.69 -9.93 12.23
C ALA A 225 -6.04 -9.47 13.65
N ARG A 226 -5.07 -8.95 14.40
CA ARG A 226 -5.28 -8.43 15.77
C ARG A 226 -6.00 -7.07 15.82
N VAL A 227 -5.99 -6.32 14.73
CA VAL A 227 -6.57 -4.98 14.66
C VAL A 227 -7.99 -5.03 14.12
N TRP A 228 -8.21 -5.84 13.08
CA TRP A 228 -9.49 -5.96 12.39
C TRP A 228 -10.32 -7.14 12.89
N ASN A 229 -9.70 -8.06 13.64
CA ASN A 229 -10.28 -9.38 13.98
C ASN A 229 -10.67 -10.17 12.72
N GLU A 230 -9.85 -10.07 11.66
CA GLU A 230 -10.06 -10.66 10.35
C GLU A 230 -8.76 -11.30 9.86
N GLN A 231 -8.86 -12.45 9.20
CA GLN A 231 -7.78 -13.01 8.40
C GLN A 231 -7.80 -12.33 7.03
N ALA A 232 -6.96 -11.33 6.86
CA ALA A 232 -7.02 -10.43 5.71
C ALA A 232 -5.93 -10.70 4.68
N ILE A 233 -6.29 -10.51 3.41
CA ILE A 233 -5.40 -10.52 2.24
C ILE A 233 -5.52 -9.18 1.53
N GLY A 234 -4.40 -8.66 1.03
CA GLY A 234 -4.36 -7.52 0.13
C GLY A 234 -4.16 -7.95 -1.33
N ILE A 235 -4.90 -7.34 -2.24
CA ILE A 235 -4.71 -7.47 -3.68
C ILE A 235 -4.08 -6.20 -4.21
N CYS A 236 -2.97 -6.35 -4.94
CA CYS A 236 -2.18 -5.27 -5.53
C CYS A 236 -1.90 -5.53 -7.01
N ASP A 237 -1.54 -4.47 -7.73
CA ASP A 237 -0.97 -4.53 -9.08
C ASP A 237 -1.83 -5.34 -10.07
N LEU A 238 -3.17 -5.21 -10.01
CA LEU A 238 -4.08 -5.81 -10.99
C LEU A 238 -3.83 -5.19 -12.37
N TRP A 239 -3.49 -6.03 -13.34
CA TRP A 239 -3.33 -5.62 -14.72
C TRP A 239 -4.07 -6.54 -15.70
N VAL A 240 -4.44 -6.00 -16.84
CA VAL A 240 -4.96 -6.74 -18.00
C VAL A 240 -4.22 -6.25 -19.25
N LYS A 241 -3.76 -7.19 -20.08
CA LYS A 241 -3.09 -6.90 -21.36
C LYS A 241 -3.93 -5.91 -22.17
N GLU A 242 -3.33 -4.84 -22.64
CA GLU A 242 -4.05 -3.70 -23.21
C GLU A 242 -5.01 -4.10 -24.33
N THR A 243 -4.56 -4.98 -25.26
CA THR A 243 -5.38 -5.51 -26.36
C THR A 243 -6.54 -6.39 -25.91
N GLN A 244 -6.58 -6.78 -24.64
CA GLN A 244 -7.58 -7.68 -24.05
C GLN A 244 -8.45 -6.98 -22.98
N ARG A 245 -8.29 -5.68 -22.79
CA ARG A 245 -9.12 -4.92 -21.87
C ARG A 245 -10.59 -4.91 -22.31
N ARG A 246 -11.49 -4.64 -21.36
CA ARG A 246 -12.95 -4.56 -21.57
C ARG A 246 -13.63 -5.87 -21.96
N GLN A 247 -12.91 -6.98 -21.94
CA GLN A 247 -13.42 -8.32 -22.29
C GLN A 247 -13.79 -9.18 -21.06
N GLY A 248 -13.66 -8.64 -19.83
CA GLY A 248 -14.01 -9.34 -18.59
C GLY A 248 -12.85 -10.12 -17.94
N PHE A 249 -11.64 -10.09 -18.49
CA PHE A 249 -10.51 -10.85 -17.95
C PHE A 249 -10.11 -10.41 -16.54
N GLY A 250 -10.06 -9.11 -16.25
CA GLY A 250 -9.76 -8.61 -14.90
C GLY A 250 -10.77 -9.08 -13.87
N GLN A 251 -12.07 -9.01 -14.18
CA GLN A 251 -13.13 -9.53 -13.31
C GLN A 251 -13.01 -11.05 -13.13
N THR A 252 -12.73 -11.78 -14.20
CA THR A 252 -12.56 -13.24 -14.14
C THR A 252 -11.39 -13.61 -13.23
N LEU A 253 -10.22 -12.98 -13.42
CA LEU A 253 -9.06 -13.23 -12.58
C LEU A 253 -9.39 -12.94 -11.11
N LEU A 254 -9.97 -11.79 -10.81
CA LEU A 254 -10.30 -11.39 -9.44
C LEU A 254 -11.27 -12.39 -8.77
N VAL A 255 -12.31 -12.82 -9.47
CA VAL A 255 -13.27 -13.80 -8.94
C VAL A 255 -12.64 -15.18 -8.77
N GLU A 256 -11.75 -15.62 -9.67
CA GLU A 256 -11.04 -16.90 -9.50
C GLU A 256 -10.07 -16.87 -8.32
N VAL A 257 -9.35 -15.76 -8.12
CA VAL A 257 -8.49 -15.57 -6.94
C VAL A 257 -9.33 -15.59 -5.65
N ILE A 258 -10.43 -14.86 -5.59
CA ILE A 258 -11.34 -14.86 -4.43
C ILE A 258 -11.86 -16.27 -4.13
N LYS A 259 -12.24 -17.03 -5.14
CA LYS A 259 -12.67 -18.44 -4.96
C LYS A 259 -11.56 -19.30 -4.39
N ARG A 260 -10.33 -19.10 -4.85
CA ARG A 260 -9.18 -19.83 -4.33
C ARG A 260 -8.92 -19.47 -2.86
N LEU A 261 -8.92 -18.19 -2.54
CA LEU A 261 -8.72 -17.69 -1.17
C LEU A 261 -9.82 -18.15 -0.20
N ARG A 262 -11.04 -18.36 -0.69
CA ARG A 262 -12.15 -18.89 0.14
C ARG A 262 -11.92 -20.32 0.63
N GLN A 263 -11.05 -21.08 -0.01
CA GLN A 263 -10.65 -22.41 0.45
C GLN A 263 -9.66 -22.39 1.62
N GLU A 264 -9.08 -21.23 1.86
CA GLU A 264 -8.21 -20.94 2.99
C GLU A 264 -9.02 -20.27 4.13
N THR A 265 -8.42 -20.01 5.25
CA THR A 265 -9.10 -19.38 6.41
C THR A 265 -9.23 -17.86 6.29
N ILE A 266 -9.26 -17.32 5.07
CA ILE A 266 -9.36 -15.89 4.79
C ILE A 266 -10.80 -15.42 4.98
N SER A 267 -10.99 -14.36 5.75
CA SER A 267 -12.31 -13.77 5.99
C SER A 267 -12.54 -12.45 5.24
N CYS A 268 -11.45 -11.78 4.84
CA CYS A 268 -11.50 -10.46 4.25
C CYS A 268 -10.45 -10.25 3.16
N VAL A 269 -10.81 -9.59 2.08
CA VAL A 269 -9.89 -9.17 1.02
C VAL A 269 -9.94 -7.65 0.85
N THR A 270 -8.77 -7.02 0.79
CA THR A 270 -8.65 -5.56 0.60
C THR A 270 -7.95 -5.24 -0.72
N ALA A 271 -8.26 -4.08 -1.29
CA ALA A 271 -7.55 -3.51 -2.42
C ALA A 271 -7.61 -1.99 -2.37
N ASN A 272 -6.53 -1.35 -2.81
CA ASN A 272 -6.45 0.10 -2.92
C ASN A 272 -6.45 0.50 -4.39
N ILE A 273 -7.29 1.47 -4.76
CA ILE A 273 -7.55 1.81 -6.16
C ILE A 273 -7.41 3.32 -6.32
N PRO A 274 -6.61 3.82 -7.28
CA PRO A 274 -6.62 5.25 -7.60
C PRO A 274 -8.04 5.74 -7.89
N GLU A 275 -8.46 6.84 -7.28
CA GLU A 275 -9.83 7.38 -7.45
C GLU A 275 -10.12 7.76 -8.91
N THR A 276 -9.06 8.06 -9.66
CA THR A 276 -9.12 8.37 -11.10
C THR A 276 -9.19 7.14 -12.00
N ASP A 277 -8.94 5.93 -11.47
CA ASP A 277 -9.03 4.68 -12.25
C ASP A 277 -10.43 4.07 -12.14
N GLU A 278 -11.40 4.74 -12.76
CA GLU A 278 -12.79 4.26 -12.82
C GLU A 278 -12.91 2.82 -13.38
N PRO A 279 -12.15 2.42 -14.43
CA PRO A 279 -12.19 1.04 -14.92
C PRO A 279 -11.77 0.01 -13.88
N ALA A 280 -10.69 0.27 -13.13
CA ALA A 280 -10.26 -0.63 -12.05
C ALA A 280 -11.32 -0.69 -10.95
N TYR A 281 -11.81 0.47 -10.50
CA TYR A 281 -12.88 0.52 -9.48
C TYR A 281 -14.13 -0.26 -9.90
N ALA A 282 -14.56 -0.13 -11.16
CA ALA A 282 -15.69 -0.89 -11.69
C ALA A 282 -15.45 -2.41 -11.64
N VAL A 283 -14.24 -2.89 -11.90
CA VAL A 283 -13.86 -4.31 -11.79
C VAL A 283 -13.99 -4.77 -10.33
N PHE A 284 -13.39 -4.08 -9.38
CA PHE A 284 -13.45 -4.44 -7.96
C PHE A 284 -14.88 -4.36 -7.42
N LYS A 285 -15.62 -3.29 -7.72
CA LYS A 285 -17.03 -3.14 -7.35
C LYS A 285 -17.88 -4.29 -7.90
N SER A 286 -17.67 -4.69 -9.16
CA SER A 286 -18.39 -5.82 -9.78
C SER A 286 -18.06 -7.16 -9.13
N ALA A 287 -16.93 -7.25 -8.42
CA ALA A 287 -16.52 -8.42 -7.64
C ALA A 287 -16.94 -8.32 -6.16
N GLY A 288 -17.75 -7.33 -5.77
CA GLY A 288 -18.32 -7.19 -4.43
C GLY A 288 -17.49 -6.36 -3.46
N PHE A 289 -16.45 -5.65 -3.92
CA PHE A 289 -15.70 -4.73 -3.06
C PHE A 289 -16.51 -3.45 -2.78
N VAL A 290 -16.42 -2.98 -1.55
CA VAL A 290 -17.02 -1.72 -1.10
C VAL A 290 -15.92 -0.78 -0.59
N SER A 291 -16.06 0.52 -0.86
CA SER A 291 -15.14 1.53 -0.32
C SER A 291 -15.40 1.73 1.18
N ILE A 292 -14.34 1.70 1.96
CA ILE A 292 -14.40 1.77 3.43
C ILE A 292 -13.57 2.93 4.01
N ASP A 293 -12.62 3.47 3.22
CA ASP A 293 -11.76 4.59 3.60
C ASP A 293 -11.20 5.24 2.33
N ARG A 294 -10.46 6.33 2.50
CA ARG A 294 -9.76 7.03 1.44
C ARG A 294 -8.34 7.34 1.89
N GLY A 295 -7.37 7.18 0.99
CA GLY A 295 -6.00 7.62 1.16
C GLY A 295 -5.71 8.89 0.36
N VAL A 296 -4.95 9.80 0.94
CA VAL A 296 -4.58 11.06 0.30
C VAL A 296 -3.06 11.27 0.37
N VAL A 297 -2.45 11.53 -0.77
CA VAL A 297 -1.06 11.97 -0.88
C VAL A 297 -1.04 13.50 -0.82
N PHE A 298 -0.10 14.05 -0.09
CA PHE A 298 0.06 15.50 0.05
C PHE A 298 1.35 15.96 -0.61
N HIS A 299 1.30 16.93 -1.51
CA HIS A 299 2.47 17.51 -2.18
C HIS A 299 3.03 18.68 -1.37
N ALA A 300 4.34 18.66 -1.16
CA ALA A 300 5.04 19.75 -0.51
C ALA A 300 4.89 21.08 -1.30
N PRO A 301 4.90 22.22 -0.62
CA PRO A 301 4.93 23.51 -1.31
C PRO A 301 6.17 23.61 -2.20
N ALA A 302 6.03 24.23 -3.35
CA ALA A 302 7.16 24.60 -4.19
C ALA A 302 8.06 25.57 -3.40
N VAL A 303 9.37 25.40 -3.51
CA VAL A 303 10.37 26.25 -2.88
C VAL A 303 10.69 27.41 -3.80
#